data_bc47849e142de8ff29f54a0cea04a7f7
#
_entry.id   bc47849e142de8ff29f54a0cea04a7f7
#
_cell.length_a   1.000
_cell.length_b   1.000
_cell.length_c   1.000
_cell.angle_alpha   90.00
_cell.angle_beta   90.00
_cell.angle_gamma   90.00
#
_symmetry.space_group_name_H-M   'P 1'
#
loop_
_entity.id
_entity.type
_entity.pdbx_description
1 polymer ?
#
loop_
_entity_poly.entity_id
_entity_poly.type
_entity_poly.pdbx_seq_one_letter_code
_entity_poly.pdbx_strand_id
1 'polypeptide(L)' 'MKKSIYTSYDELPLMLNVKQLVDLMGVSDSSIYELIQEDDFPSLRIGKRIVVPKEELRKWITVHTKGASGC' A
#
# COMPACT_ATOMS: atom_id res chain seq x y z
N MET A 1 -16.92 11.42 9.54
CA MET A 1 -15.63 11.12 8.90
C MET A 1 -15.41 9.63 8.80
N LYS A 2 -14.93 9.20 7.67
CA LYS A 2 -14.71 7.79 7.47
C LYS A 2 -13.38 7.36 8.08
N LYS A 3 -13.42 6.28 8.82
CA LYS A 3 -12.22 5.72 9.41
C LYS A 3 -11.75 4.50 8.64
N SER A 4 -10.46 4.28 8.63
CA SER A 4 -9.92 3.03 8.14
C SER A 4 -10.38 1.89 9.05
N ILE A 5 -10.60 0.72 8.47
CA ILE A 5 -10.94 -0.46 9.26
C ILE A 5 -9.71 -1.00 9.99
N TYR A 6 -8.55 -0.51 9.65
CA TYR A 6 -7.31 -0.95 10.28
C TYR A 6 -6.81 0.13 11.23
N THR A 7 -6.58 -0.25 12.47
CA THR A 7 -6.12 0.69 13.49
C THR A 7 -4.63 0.59 13.74
N SER A 8 -3.99 -0.48 13.28
CA SER A 8 -2.55 -0.61 13.39
C SER A 8 -2.03 -1.47 12.26
N TYR A 9 -0.72 -1.33 12.01
CA TYR A 9 -0.06 -2.08 10.96
C TYR A 9 -0.16 -3.59 11.19
N ASP A 10 -0.08 -4.00 12.46
CA ASP A 10 -0.10 -5.42 12.79
C ASP A 10 -1.44 -6.09 12.48
N GLU A 11 -2.49 -5.31 12.38
CA GLU A 11 -3.82 -5.85 12.05
C GLU A 11 -3.98 -6.14 10.58
N LEU A 12 -3.07 -5.67 9.75
CA LEU A 12 -3.16 -5.87 8.32
C LEU A 12 -2.80 -7.30 7.94
N PRO A 13 -3.47 -7.85 6.94
CA PRO A 13 -3.05 -9.15 6.41
C PRO A 13 -1.68 -9.03 5.76
N LEU A 14 -1.01 -10.17 5.63
CA LEU A 14 0.32 -10.20 5.03
C LEU A 14 0.33 -9.64 3.61
N MET A 15 -0.71 -9.93 2.85
CA MET A 15 -0.87 -9.45 1.49
C MET A 15 -2.08 -8.54 1.40
N LEU A 16 -1.91 -7.40 0.76
CA LEU A 16 -2.96 -6.40 0.63
C LEU A 16 -3.47 -6.35 -0.81
N ASN A 17 -4.79 -6.26 -0.99
CA ASN A 17 -5.34 -6.07 -2.31
C ASN A 17 -5.56 -4.57 -2.57
N VAL A 18 -5.99 -4.24 -3.79
CA VAL A 18 -6.16 -2.84 -4.18
C VAL A 18 -7.16 -2.12 -3.26
N LYS A 19 -8.24 -2.80 -2.94
CA LYS A 19 -9.27 -2.18 -2.11
C LYS A 19 -8.75 -1.87 -0.71
N GLN A 20 -7.96 -2.79 -0.16
CA GLN A 20 -7.35 -2.55 1.14
C GLN A 20 -6.35 -1.41 1.09
N LEU A 21 -5.63 -1.28 -0.01
CA LEU A 21 -4.70 -0.15 -0.18
C LEU A 21 -5.45 1.17 -0.24
N VAL A 22 -6.58 1.20 -0.92
CA VAL A 22 -7.40 2.41 -0.98
C VAL A 22 -7.82 2.84 0.42
N ASP A 23 -8.29 1.89 1.21
CA ASP A 23 -8.71 2.20 2.59
C ASP A 23 -7.53 2.61 3.46
N LEU A 24 -6.43 1.90 3.31
CA LEU A 24 -5.26 2.13 4.16
C LEU A 24 -4.60 3.46 3.87
N MET A 25 -4.45 3.78 2.60
CA MET A 25 -3.72 4.98 2.19
C MET A 25 -4.61 6.20 2.02
N GLY A 26 -5.93 6.00 1.99
CA GLY A 26 -6.85 7.11 1.89
C GLY A 26 -6.84 7.80 0.54
N VAL A 27 -6.58 7.07 -0.53
CA VAL A 27 -6.54 7.62 -1.87
C VAL A 27 -7.54 6.89 -2.76
N SER A 28 -7.72 7.39 -3.98
CA SER A 28 -8.67 6.79 -4.90
C SER A 28 -8.11 5.53 -5.55
N ASP A 29 -9.00 4.73 -6.13
CA ASP A 29 -8.61 3.54 -6.88
C ASP A 29 -7.63 3.90 -7.99
N SER A 30 -7.91 4.99 -8.70
CA SER A 30 -7.06 5.43 -9.80
C SER A 30 -5.63 5.67 -9.33
N SER A 31 -5.49 6.29 -8.18
CA SER A 31 -4.16 6.58 -7.63
C SER A 31 -3.42 5.29 -7.32
N ILE A 32 -4.14 4.30 -6.77
CA ILE A 32 -3.50 3.02 -6.46
C ILE A 32 -3.07 2.31 -7.73
N TYR A 33 -3.90 2.34 -8.78
CA TYR A 33 -3.52 1.69 -10.03
C TYR A 33 -2.33 2.39 -10.68
N GLU A 34 -2.23 3.70 -10.54
CA GLU A 34 -1.05 4.41 -11.02
C GLU A 34 0.20 3.99 -10.29
N LEU A 35 0.11 3.83 -8.98
CA LEU A 35 1.25 3.36 -8.19
C LEU A 35 1.68 1.96 -8.60
N ILE A 36 0.72 1.09 -8.86
CA ILE A 36 1.01 -0.28 -9.24
C ILE A 36 1.80 -0.35 -10.54
N GLN A 37 1.61 0.64 -11.41
CA GLN A 37 2.34 0.69 -12.68
C GLN A 37 3.76 1.18 -12.54
N GLU A 38 4.12 1.74 -11.38
CA GLU A 38 5.49 2.16 -11.14
C GLU A 38 6.39 0.94 -10.98
N ASP A 39 7.56 1.01 -11.58
CA ASP A 39 8.47 -0.12 -11.56
C ASP A 39 8.96 -0.45 -10.15
N ASP A 40 9.11 0.55 -9.32
CA ASP A 40 9.65 0.34 -7.98
C ASP A 40 8.57 0.11 -6.92
N PHE A 41 7.31 0.14 -7.32
CA PHE A 41 6.26 -0.13 -6.35
C PHE A 41 6.14 -1.64 -6.12
N PRO A 42 6.10 -2.10 -4.88
CA PRO A 42 6.16 -3.53 -4.57
C PRO A 42 4.82 -4.24 -4.77
N SER A 43 4.44 -4.44 -6.01
CA SER A 43 3.21 -5.17 -6.30
C SER A 43 3.56 -6.54 -6.85
N LEU A 44 2.65 -7.49 -6.62
CA LEU A 44 2.80 -8.86 -7.07
C LEU A 44 1.53 -9.25 -7.81
N ARG A 45 1.68 -9.73 -9.03
CA ARG A 45 0.53 -10.16 -9.81
C ARG A 45 0.40 -11.68 -9.74
N ILE A 46 -0.75 -12.12 -9.26
CA ILE A 46 -1.05 -13.55 -9.16
C ILE A 46 -2.33 -13.79 -9.96
N GLY A 47 -2.20 -14.41 -11.13
CA GLY A 47 -3.34 -14.58 -12.02
C GLY A 47 -3.91 -13.23 -12.40
N LYS A 48 -5.17 -13.00 -12.08
CA LYS A 48 -5.84 -11.74 -12.37
C LYS A 48 -5.82 -10.79 -11.18
N ARG A 49 -5.20 -11.19 -10.09
CA ARG A 49 -5.18 -10.38 -8.88
C ARG A 49 -3.85 -9.67 -8.74
N ILE A 50 -3.93 -8.49 -8.16
CA ILE A 50 -2.74 -7.73 -7.81
C ILE A 50 -2.75 -7.59 -6.30
N VAL A 51 -1.65 -7.98 -5.68
CA VAL A 51 -1.52 -7.87 -4.23
C VAL A 51 -0.19 -7.20 -3.92
N VAL A 52 -0.10 -6.65 -2.72
CA VAL A 52 1.09 -5.95 -2.27
C VAL A 52 1.48 -6.49 -0.90
N PRO A 53 2.68 -7.07 -0.76
CA PRO A 53 3.14 -7.53 0.55
C PRO A 53 3.28 -6.34 1.49
N LYS A 54 2.69 -6.42 2.68
CA LYS A 54 2.68 -5.26 3.57
C LYS A 54 4.08 -4.86 4.02
N GLU A 55 4.98 -5.83 4.17
CA GLU A 55 6.35 -5.53 4.56
C GLU A 55 7.07 -4.72 3.49
N GLU A 56 6.87 -5.09 2.24
CA GLU A 56 7.49 -4.36 1.14
C GLU A 56 6.86 -3.01 0.97
N LEU A 57 5.55 -2.91 1.18
CA LEU A 57 4.87 -1.63 1.12
C LEU A 57 5.41 -0.68 2.18
N ARG A 58 5.65 -1.19 3.37
CA ARG A 58 6.20 -0.39 4.46
C ARG A 58 7.57 0.18 4.07
N LYS A 59 8.41 -0.66 3.49
CA LYS A 59 9.73 -0.22 3.04
C LYS A 59 9.61 0.84 1.96
N TRP A 60 8.70 0.62 1.02
CA TRP A 60 8.49 1.56 -0.07
C TRP A 60 8.05 2.92 0.46
N ILE A 61 7.12 2.92 1.39
CA ILE A 61 6.62 4.15 1.99
C ILE A 61 7.75 4.89 2.68
N THR A 62 8.57 4.16 3.43
CA THR A 62 9.69 4.77 4.14
C THR A 62 10.66 5.43 3.18
N VAL A 63 10.97 4.76 2.08
CA VAL A 63 11.92 5.28 1.10
C VAL A 63 11.37 6.52 0.41
N HIS A 64 10.08 6.54 0.13
CA HIS A 64 9.47 7.61 -0.65
C HIS A 64 8.86 8.71 0.21
N THR A 65 8.89 8.57 1.52
CA THR A 65 8.34 9.60 2.39
C THR A 65 9.39 10.67 2.65
N LYS A 66 9.05 11.87 2.26
CA LYS A 66 9.97 12.97 2.41
C LYS A 66 10.17 13.29 3.89
N GLY A 67 11.41 13.33 4.29
CA GLY A 67 11.76 13.67 5.66
C GLY A 67 11.69 12.51 6.64
N ALA A 68 11.17 11.37 6.22
CA ALA A 68 11.01 10.24 7.12
C ALA A 68 12.36 9.69 7.60
N SER A 69 13.29 9.61 6.68
CA SER A 69 14.60 9.03 7.00
C SER A 69 15.46 9.98 7.80
N GLY A 70 15.08 11.23 7.83
CA GLY A 70 15.84 12.22 8.60
C GLY A 70 15.53 12.19 10.08
N CYS A 71 14.57 11.40 10.44
CA CYS A 71 14.16 11.33 11.84
C CYS A 71 14.95 10.30 12.57
#